data_e6a73ada0e333d17206c1f1262417ac1
#
_entry.id   e6a73ada0e333d17206c1f1262417ac1
#
_cell.length_a   1.000
_cell.length_b   1.000
_cell.length_c   1.000
_cell.angle_alpha   90.00
_cell.angle_beta   90.00
_cell.angle_gamma   90.00
#
_symmetry.space_group_name_H-M   'P 1'
#
loop_
_entity.id
_entity.type
_entity.pdbx_description
1 polymer ?
#
loop_
_entity_poly.entity_id
_entity_poly.type
_entity_poly.pdbx_seq_one_letter_code
_entity_poly.pdbx_strand_id
1 'polypeptide(L)'
;MTSERSETPSTGEARPEPVPAPTGDESAALARRASATPVPTGGEDAAPARQPGSTAVPDWEPWPQPPAVRGRLNRLAVATLVFGLLGGVLAAVTAGFALRRIRRDGERGKGLVVAGLVLFGGWVLAGLVALGIVFTGSDPGTGLRGLRVGDCFRIPTGATASRTAPEQVTRVACDTPHQAEYVDDFPAYERSADERYPGAAVLSQRAEALCRQRQRSYVVDPLGLPAEVRLSWYLPTRVDWSTDPTITCYLTAPTALSRPLRMDTTVLDPAQLGYLLASREWTETRAALVAGAQTSPPATLRDAVRRAETIHTDMWFRLRREPWPEAVRPAMERLLTEMEQDEPAWRDADGEPDQGRLLQVVAQAGQHPDPATELAVRQALGLPTAQGEPMR
;
A
#
# COMPACT_ATOMS: atom_id res chain seq x y z
N MET A 1 62.46 12.77 39.96
CA MET A 1 62.58 11.75 38.93
C MET A 1 61.42 12.01 37.95
N THR A 2 61.82 12.65 36.93
CA THR A 2 61.29 12.89 35.56
C THR A 2 59.83 12.49 35.26
N SER A 3 59.03 13.54 35.17
CA SER A 3 57.68 13.60 34.62
C SER A 3 57.76 13.65 33.08
N GLU A 4 57.28 12.66 32.38
CA GLU A 4 57.10 12.70 30.92
C GLU A 4 55.68 13.15 30.60
N ARG A 5 55.59 14.28 29.95
CA ARG A 5 54.39 14.91 29.42
C ARG A 5 54.15 14.38 28.02
N SER A 6 53.13 13.52 27.80
CA SER A 6 52.70 13.12 26.47
C SER A 6 51.78 14.18 25.88
N GLU A 7 52.24 14.85 24.84
CA GLU A 7 51.45 15.71 23.97
C GLU A 7 50.67 14.87 22.95
N THR A 8 49.38 15.02 22.95
CA THR A 8 48.48 14.49 21.90
C THR A 8 48.30 15.54 20.79
N PRO A 9 48.43 15.19 19.53
CA PRO A 9 48.19 16.14 18.43
C PRO A 9 46.69 16.38 18.20
N SER A 10 46.34 17.66 18.18
CA SER A 10 45.04 18.21 17.79
C SER A 10 44.82 17.96 16.28
N THR A 11 43.89 17.10 15.94
CA THR A 11 43.35 16.99 14.60
C THR A 11 42.33 18.09 14.37
N GLY A 12 42.66 19.03 13.47
CA GLY A 12 41.81 20.12 13.03
C GLY A 12 40.54 19.59 12.32
N GLU A 13 39.42 19.94 12.92
CA GLU A 13 38.08 19.70 12.37
C GLU A 13 37.82 20.65 11.21
N ALA A 14 37.81 20.13 9.99
CA ALA A 14 37.49 20.88 8.79
C ALA A 14 35.99 21.21 8.79
N ARG A 15 35.68 22.50 8.83
CA ARG A 15 34.35 23.06 8.69
C ARG A 15 33.80 22.74 7.30
N PRO A 16 32.60 22.14 7.12
CA PRO A 16 32.02 21.93 5.80
C PRO A 16 31.61 23.26 5.16
N GLU A 17 32.00 23.46 3.90
CA GLU A 17 31.59 24.59 3.09
C GLU A 17 30.10 24.52 2.77
N PRO A 18 29.39 25.66 2.68
CA PRO A 18 27.97 25.67 2.31
C PRO A 18 27.78 25.36 0.83
N VAL A 19 26.91 24.40 0.55
CA VAL A 19 26.46 24.02 -0.80
C VAL A 19 25.62 25.15 -1.38
N PRO A 20 25.95 25.66 -2.59
CA PRO A 20 25.12 26.69 -3.24
C PRO A 20 23.75 26.14 -3.68
N ALA A 21 22.71 26.94 -3.48
CA ALA A 21 21.35 26.65 -3.90
C ALA A 21 21.27 26.58 -5.43
N PRO A 22 20.46 25.67 -6.02
CA PRO A 22 20.26 25.59 -7.45
C PRO A 22 19.46 26.81 -7.95
N THR A 23 20.02 27.50 -8.95
CA THR A 23 19.38 28.58 -9.68
C THR A 23 18.31 28.02 -10.62
N GLY A 24 17.13 28.64 -10.60
CA GLY A 24 15.86 28.17 -11.17
C GLY A 24 15.72 28.20 -12.72
N ASP A 25 16.68 27.75 -13.50
CA ASP A 25 16.59 27.76 -14.96
C ASP A 25 16.57 26.37 -15.65
N GLU A 26 16.64 25.28 -14.89
CA GLU A 26 16.63 23.94 -15.48
C GLU A 26 15.25 23.30 -15.65
N SER A 27 14.22 23.85 -15.02
CA SER A 27 12.85 23.31 -15.11
C SER A 27 12.12 23.62 -16.42
N ALA A 28 12.64 24.50 -17.26
CA ALA A 28 12.01 24.89 -18.52
C ALA A 28 12.44 24.06 -19.76
N ALA A 29 13.47 23.22 -19.62
CA ALA A 29 14.02 22.45 -20.75
C ALA A 29 13.37 21.08 -20.96
N LEU A 30 12.70 20.53 -19.95
CA LEU A 30 12.07 19.18 -20.01
C LEU A 30 10.64 19.17 -20.57
N ALA A 31 9.98 20.33 -20.67
CA ALA A 31 8.60 20.42 -21.16
C ALA A 31 8.47 20.54 -22.70
N ARG A 32 9.55 20.58 -23.47
CA ARG A 32 9.52 20.80 -24.94
C ARG A 32 9.89 19.59 -25.80
N ARG A 33 10.01 18.40 -25.26
CA ARG A 33 10.36 17.18 -26.03
C ARG A 33 9.24 16.16 -26.26
N ALA A 34 8.01 16.49 -25.94
CA ALA A 34 6.86 15.61 -26.15
C ALA A 34 5.88 16.19 -27.17
N SER A 35 6.29 16.51 -28.39
CA SER A 35 5.37 16.76 -29.50
C SER A 35 6.16 16.87 -30.81
N ALA A 36 6.39 15.77 -31.50
CA ALA A 36 6.54 15.72 -32.96
C ALA A 36 6.76 14.29 -33.46
N THR A 37 5.68 13.60 -33.80
CA THR A 37 5.72 12.48 -34.74
C THR A 37 5.12 12.96 -36.04
N PRO A 38 5.82 12.97 -37.16
CA PRO A 38 5.22 13.28 -38.45
C PRO A 38 4.64 12.01 -39.06
N VAL A 39 3.41 12.14 -39.51
CA VAL A 39 2.69 11.23 -40.42
C VAL A 39 3.26 11.42 -41.84
N PRO A 40 3.59 10.37 -42.58
CA PRO A 40 3.84 10.51 -44.03
C PRO A 40 2.53 10.35 -44.78
N THR A 41 2.14 11.42 -45.44
CA THR A 41 1.16 11.44 -46.52
C THR A 41 1.79 11.02 -47.81
N GLY A 42 1.14 10.14 -48.52
CA GLY A 42 0.78 10.00 -49.85
C GLY A 42 1.72 10.19 -51.00
N GLY A 43 1.39 9.71 -52.09
CA GLY A 43 1.94 9.99 -53.41
C GLY A 43 1.82 8.78 -54.32
N GLU A 44 0.78 8.81 -55.00
CA GLU A 44 0.44 8.34 -56.34
C GLU A 44 1.60 8.10 -57.33
N ASP A 45 1.25 7.22 -58.30
CA ASP A 45 1.81 7.01 -59.64
C ASP A 45 2.82 5.86 -59.77
N ALA A 46 2.35 4.78 -60.39
CA ALA A 46 3.04 4.19 -61.57
C ALA A 46 2.19 3.06 -62.19
N ALA A 47 2.11 3.17 -63.47
CA ALA A 47 1.37 2.43 -64.46
C ALA A 47 1.85 0.99 -64.76
N PRO A 48 1.21 0.26 -65.69
CA PRO A 48 1.04 -1.20 -65.65
C PRO A 48 2.13 -1.97 -66.34
N ALA A 49 2.52 -3.13 -65.81
CA ALA A 49 3.38 -4.09 -66.51
C ALA A 49 2.64 -5.39 -66.84
N ARG A 50 2.68 -5.66 -68.09
CA ARG A 50 2.31 -6.78 -68.93
C ARG A 50 2.32 -8.18 -68.25
N GLN A 51 1.24 -8.93 -68.53
CA GLN A 51 1.15 -10.39 -68.40
C GLN A 51 1.94 -11.09 -69.49
N PRO A 52 2.57 -12.23 -69.26
CA PRO A 52 2.82 -13.22 -70.26
C PRO A 52 2.20 -14.60 -69.88
N GLY A 53 1.58 -15.18 -70.84
CA GLY A 53 1.57 -16.62 -71.07
C GLY A 53 0.43 -17.43 -70.44
N SER A 54 -0.66 -17.50 -71.20
CA SER A 54 -1.65 -18.53 -71.15
C SER A 54 -1.02 -19.90 -71.40
N THR A 55 -1.05 -20.81 -70.39
CA THR A 55 -0.93 -22.24 -70.59
C THR A 55 -2.29 -22.85 -70.38
N ALA A 56 -2.81 -23.51 -71.42
CA ALA A 56 -4.06 -24.21 -71.44
C ALA A 56 -4.15 -25.27 -70.33
N VAL A 57 -5.17 -25.15 -69.48
CA VAL A 57 -5.55 -26.18 -68.52
C VAL A 57 -6.49 -27.14 -69.21
N PRO A 58 -6.31 -28.48 -69.06
CA PRO A 58 -7.24 -29.46 -69.65
C PRO A 58 -8.62 -29.36 -69.08
N ASP A 59 -9.63 -29.47 -69.93
CA ASP A 59 -11.03 -29.56 -69.58
C ASP A 59 -11.31 -30.79 -68.71
N TRP A 60 -11.60 -30.50 -67.41
CA TRP A 60 -12.16 -31.48 -66.49
C TRP A 60 -13.65 -31.41 -66.53
N GLU A 61 -14.30 -32.50 -67.00
CA GLU A 61 -15.73 -32.63 -66.87
C GLU A 61 -16.17 -32.55 -65.41
N PRO A 62 -17.16 -31.73 -65.09
CA PRO A 62 -17.63 -31.62 -63.71
C PRO A 62 -18.39 -32.90 -63.32
N TRP A 63 -17.92 -33.50 -62.20
CA TRP A 63 -18.67 -34.60 -61.58
C TRP A 63 -20.11 -34.17 -61.30
N PRO A 64 -21.12 -35.05 -61.52
CA PRO A 64 -22.51 -34.71 -61.21
C PRO A 64 -22.68 -34.43 -59.74
N GLN A 65 -23.00 -33.18 -59.43
CA GLN A 65 -23.26 -32.76 -58.07
C GLN A 65 -24.56 -33.44 -57.58
N PRO A 66 -24.52 -34.07 -56.37
CA PRO A 66 -25.74 -34.59 -55.78
C PRO A 66 -26.71 -33.44 -55.53
N PRO A 67 -28.01 -33.64 -55.71
CA PRO A 67 -29.01 -32.60 -55.55
C PRO A 67 -28.94 -32.01 -54.20
N ALA A 68 -28.72 -30.66 -54.12
CA ALA A 68 -28.72 -29.91 -52.92
C ALA A 68 -30.05 -30.00 -52.17
N VAL A 69 -30.17 -30.95 -51.26
CA VAL A 69 -31.32 -31.05 -50.38
C VAL A 69 -31.27 -29.82 -49.44
N ARG A 70 -32.02 -28.79 -49.84
CA ARG A 70 -32.25 -27.59 -49.03
C ARG A 70 -33.13 -27.95 -47.82
N GLY A 71 -32.55 -28.59 -46.80
CA GLY A 71 -33.23 -28.76 -45.51
C GLY A 71 -33.36 -27.40 -44.85
N ARG A 72 -34.57 -27.02 -44.48
CA ARG A 72 -34.83 -25.79 -43.71
C ARG A 72 -34.08 -25.84 -42.37
N LEU A 73 -33.31 -24.80 -42.07
CA LEU A 73 -32.67 -24.62 -40.75
C LEU A 73 -33.75 -24.43 -39.68
N ASN A 74 -33.67 -25.22 -38.63
CA ASN A 74 -34.58 -25.08 -37.49
C ASN A 74 -34.32 -23.74 -36.76
N ARG A 75 -35.31 -22.86 -36.72
CA ARG A 75 -35.22 -21.55 -36.07
C ARG A 75 -34.89 -21.66 -34.57
N LEU A 76 -35.31 -22.75 -33.91
CA LEU A 76 -34.97 -23.01 -32.51
C LEU A 76 -33.48 -23.37 -32.32
N ALA A 77 -32.85 -24.03 -33.31
CA ALA A 77 -31.42 -24.33 -33.27
C ALA A 77 -30.57 -23.05 -33.37
N VAL A 78 -31.01 -22.08 -34.19
CA VAL A 78 -30.38 -20.76 -34.27
C VAL A 78 -30.57 -19.97 -32.94
N ALA A 79 -31.77 -20.02 -32.37
CA ALA A 79 -32.06 -19.40 -31.08
C ALA A 79 -31.20 -19.98 -29.96
N THR A 80 -30.98 -21.30 -29.92
CA THR A 80 -30.10 -21.94 -28.92
C THR A 80 -28.65 -21.45 -29.03
N LEU A 81 -28.13 -21.26 -30.25
CA LEU A 81 -26.79 -20.71 -30.44
C LEU A 81 -26.69 -19.27 -29.94
N VAL A 82 -27.68 -18.43 -30.27
CA VAL A 82 -27.70 -17.02 -29.82
C VAL A 82 -27.82 -16.91 -28.30
N PHE A 83 -28.71 -17.68 -27.67
CA PHE A 83 -28.84 -17.69 -26.21
C PHE A 83 -27.63 -18.32 -25.52
N GLY A 84 -26.96 -19.31 -26.14
CA GLY A 84 -25.71 -19.87 -25.65
C GLY A 84 -24.57 -18.84 -25.68
N LEU A 85 -24.50 -18.01 -26.74
CA LEU A 85 -23.53 -16.95 -26.88
C LEU A 85 -23.74 -15.83 -25.85
N LEU A 86 -24.99 -15.53 -25.52
CA LEU A 86 -25.35 -14.50 -24.50
C LEU A 86 -25.33 -15.03 -23.07
N GLY A 87 -24.94 -16.28 -22.84
CA GLY A 87 -24.85 -16.87 -21.47
C GLY A 87 -26.21 -17.09 -20.79
N GLY A 88 -27.32 -17.09 -21.55
CA GLY A 88 -28.66 -17.14 -20.99
C GLY A 88 -29.14 -18.56 -20.64
N VAL A 89 -29.75 -18.74 -19.46
CA VAL A 89 -30.36 -20.00 -18.98
C VAL A 89 -31.40 -20.56 -19.99
N LEU A 90 -32.00 -19.70 -20.78
CA LEU A 90 -32.93 -20.07 -21.88
C LEU A 90 -32.28 -20.96 -22.95
N ALA A 91 -30.94 -20.96 -23.05
CA ALA A 91 -30.24 -21.86 -23.98
C ALA A 91 -30.48 -23.34 -23.65
N ALA A 92 -30.53 -23.73 -22.40
CA ALA A 92 -30.77 -25.09 -21.96
C ALA A 92 -32.23 -25.53 -22.27
N VAL A 93 -33.18 -24.64 -22.04
CA VAL A 93 -34.61 -24.91 -22.31
C VAL A 93 -34.87 -25.03 -23.83
N THR A 94 -34.37 -24.07 -24.60
CA THR A 94 -34.52 -24.08 -26.05
C THR A 94 -33.80 -25.26 -26.72
N ALA A 95 -32.64 -25.69 -26.17
CA ALA A 95 -31.90 -26.86 -26.63
C ALA A 95 -32.73 -28.16 -26.48
N GLY A 96 -33.40 -28.35 -25.34
CA GLY A 96 -34.26 -29.50 -25.09
C GLY A 96 -35.41 -29.59 -26.11
N PHE A 97 -36.09 -28.47 -26.34
CA PHE A 97 -37.16 -28.41 -27.34
C PHE A 97 -36.65 -28.60 -28.79
N ALA A 98 -35.53 -27.99 -29.13
CA ALA A 98 -34.90 -28.11 -30.45
C ALA A 98 -34.48 -29.56 -30.74
N LEU A 99 -33.82 -30.24 -29.80
CA LEU A 99 -33.40 -31.64 -29.95
C LEU A 99 -34.61 -32.60 -30.10
N ARG A 100 -35.68 -32.36 -29.34
CA ARG A 100 -36.90 -33.18 -29.44
C ARG A 100 -37.58 -33.01 -30.78
N ARG A 101 -37.60 -31.79 -31.32
CA ARG A 101 -38.18 -31.50 -32.65
C ARG A 101 -37.29 -32.05 -33.78
N ILE A 102 -35.98 -31.86 -33.73
CA ILE A 102 -35.03 -32.41 -34.72
C ILE A 102 -35.10 -33.95 -34.78
N ARG A 103 -35.32 -34.61 -33.62
CA ARG A 103 -35.51 -36.08 -33.60
C ARG A 103 -36.84 -36.53 -34.24
N ARG A 104 -37.90 -35.70 -34.15
CA ARG A 104 -39.22 -36.04 -34.68
C ARG A 104 -39.36 -35.73 -36.18
N ASP A 105 -38.85 -34.59 -36.59
CA ASP A 105 -39.13 -34.02 -37.93
C ASP A 105 -37.92 -34.16 -38.87
N GLY A 106 -36.82 -34.78 -38.47
CA GLY A 106 -35.62 -35.00 -39.30
C GLY A 106 -34.89 -33.72 -39.75
N GLU A 107 -35.17 -32.59 -39.09
CA GLU A 107 -34.58 -31.29 -39.44
C GLU A 107 -33.06 -31.24 -39.19
N ARG A 108 -32.34 -30.42 -39.99
CA ARG A 108 -30.91 -30.19 -39.83
C ARG A 108 -30.68 -29.14 -38.75
N GLY A 109 -29.64 -29.32 -37.90
CA GLY A 109 -29.28 -28.32 -36.88
C GLY A 109 -28.73 -28.90 -35.57
N LYS A 110 -28.53 -30.23 -35.49
CA LYS A 110 -27.94 -30.86 -34.27
C LYS A 110 -26.62 -30.22 -33.85
N GLY A 111 -25.73 -29.86 -34.79
CA GLY A 111 -24.46 -29.22 -34.52
C GLY A 111 -24.60 -27.83 -33.87
N LEU A 112 -25.59 -27.04 -34.29
CA LEU A 112 -25.85 -25.73 -33.73
C LEU A 112 -26.39 -25.81 -32.29
N VAL A 113 -27.20 -26.80 -31.98
CA VAL A 113 -27.71 -27.04 -30.61
C VAL A 113 -26.58 -27.50 -29.70
N VAL A 114 -25.71 -28.40 -30.17
CA VAL A 114 -24.54 -28.86 -29.42
C VAL A 114 -23.56 -27.68 -29.19
N ALA A 115 -23.28 -26.88 -30.19
CA ALA A 115 -22.45 -25.69 -30.07
C ALA A 115 -22.99 -24.68 -29.03
N GLY A 116 -24.32 -24.43 -29.05
CA GLY A 116 -24.99 -23.58 -28.07
C GLY A 116 -24.91 -24.11 -26.64
N LEU A 117 -25.02 -25.43 -26.46
CA LEU A 117 -24.86 -26.05 -25.12
C LEU A 117 -23.42 -26.03 -24.62
N VAL A 118 -22.42 -26.22 -25.48
CA VAL A 118 -21.01 -26.12 -25.13
C VAL A 118 -20.67 -24.69 -24.71
N LEU A 119 -21.12 -23.69 -25.45
CA LEU A 119 -20.95 -22.29 -25.09
C LEU A 119 -21.63 -21.95 -23.75
N PHE A 120 -22.86 -22.43 -23.54
CA PHE A 120 -23.55 -22.26 -22.25
C PHE A 120 -22.78 -22.92 -21.10
N GLY A 121 -22.33 -24.16 -21.29
CA GLY A 121 -21.50 -24.89 -20.32
C GLY A 121 -20.20 -24.12 -19.96
N GLY A 122 -19.55 -23.53 -20.97
CA GLY A 122 -18.40 -22.66 -20.80
C GLY A 122 -18.69 -21.41 -19.93
N TRP A 123 -19.84 -20.76 -20.19
CA TRP A 123 -20.28 -19.62 -19.36
C TRP A 123 -20.62 -20.01 -17.93
N VAL A 124 -21.26 -21.17 -17.72
CA VAL A 124 -21.55 -21.69 -16.37
C VAL A 124 -20.25 -21.99 -15.63
N LEU A 125 -19.29 -22.64 -16.28
CA LEU A 125 -18.00 -22.95 -15.69
C LEU A 125 -17.23 -21.66 -15.34
N ALA A 126 -17.17 -20.71 -16.27
CA ALA A 126 -16.54 -19.41 -16.02
C ALA A 126 -17.22 -18.66 -14.87
N GLY A 127 -18.55 -18.69 -14.80
CA GLY A 127 -19.31 -18.10 -13.70
C GLY A 127 -19.04 -18.78 -12.35
N LEU A 128 -18.93 -20.11 -12.31
CA LEU A 128 -18.58 -20.86 -11.10
C LEU A 128 -17.15 -20.58 -10.65
N VAL A 129 -16.20 -20.45 -11.57
CA VAL A 129 -14.81 -20.08 -11.27
C VAL A 129 -14.76 -18.65 -10.72
N ALA A 130 -15.43 -17.70 -11.39
CA ALA A 130 -15.51 -16.31 -10.92
C ALA A 130 -16.17 -16.22 -9.54
N LEU A 131 -17.26 -16.96 -9.32
CA LEU A 131 -17.94 -17.04 -8.04
C LEU A 131 -17.04 -17.66 -6.97
N GLY A 132 -16.28 -18.71 -7.29
CA GLY A 132 -15.29 -19.31 -6.41
C GLY A 132 -14.23 -18.31 -5.99
N ILE A 133 -13.68 -17.51 -6.92
CA ILE A 133 -12.71 -16.46 -6.64
C ILE A 133 -13.32 -15.38 -5.71
N VAL A 134 -14.57 -14.98 -5.96
CA VAL A 134 -15.27 -14.00 -5.11
C VAL A 134 -15.54 -14.55 -3.71
N PHE A 135 -15.95 -15.81 -3.58
CA PHE A 135 -16.24 -16.41 -2.27
C PHE A 135 -14.99 -16.82 -1.49
N THR A 136 -13.89 -17.16 -2.16
CA THR A 136 -12.64 -17.49 -1.46
C THR A 136 -11.82 -16.25 -1.15
N GLY A 137 -12.08 -15.11 -1.80
CA GLY A 137 -11.33 -13.85 -1.62
C GLY A 137 -9.82 -14.00 -1.83
N SER A 138 -9.40 -15.10 -2.44
CA SER A 138 -7.99 -15.45 -2.58
C SER A 138 -7.63 -15.39 -4.06
N ASP A 139 -6.85 -14.39 -4.44
CA ASP A 139 -6.16 -14.42 -5.73
C ASP A 139 -5.07 -15.50 -5.68
N PRO A 140 -5.09 -16.51 -6.55
CA PRO A 140 -4.06 -17.53 -6.56
C PRO A 140 -2.72 -16.91 -6.99
N GLY A 141 -1.81 -16.73 -6.02
CA GLY A 141 -0.41 -16.49 -6.32
C GLY A 141 -0.06 -15.15 -6.93
N THR A 142 -0.47 -14.05 -6.30
CA THR A 142 0.11 -12.75 -6.62
C THR A 142 1.52 -12.67 -6.06
N GLY A 143 2.50 -12.33 -6.87
CA GLY A 143 3.81 -11.94 -6.35
C GLY A 143 3.66 -10.68 -5.49
N LEU A 144 4.61 -10.43 -4.59
CA LEU A 144 4.60 -9.22 -3.74
C LEU A 144 4.42 -7.92 -4.53
N ARG A 145 4.91 -7.87 -5.76
CA ARG A 145 4.77 -6.73 -6.69
C ARG A 145 3.33 -6.44 -7.14
N GLY A 146 2.44 -7.41 -7.02
CA GLY A 146 1.02 -7.26 -7.34
C GLY A 146 0.21 -6.66 -6.20
N LEU A 147 0.79 -6.51 -5.01
CA LEU A 147 0.14 -5.94 -3.85
C LEU A 147 0.11 -4.41 -3.93
N ARG A 148 -0.92 -3.85 -3.33
CA ARG A 148 -1.10 -2.40 -3.15
C ARG A 148 -1.05 -2.04 -1.68
N VAL A 149 -0.76 -0.80 -1.38
CA VAL A 149 -0.80 -0.27 -0.02
C VAL A 149 -2.15 -0.56 0.63
N GLY A 150 -2.14 -1.31 1.74
CA GLY A 150 -3.33 -1.77 2.44
C GLY A 150 -3.81 -3.17 2.09
N ASP A 151 -3.18 -3.87 1.13
CA ASP A 151 -3.52 -5.25 0.82
C ASP A 151 -3.09 -6.18 1.97
N CYS A 152 -4.03 -7.02 2.40
CA CYS A 152 -3.79 -8.07 3.38
C CYS A 152 -3.43 -9.38 2.67
N PHE A 153 -2.47 -10.12 3.22
CA PHE A 153 -1.99 -11.34 2.59
C PHE A 153 -1.56 -12.41 3.58
N ARG A 154 -1.56 -13.64 3.09
CA ARG A 154 -0.98 -14.80 3.79
C ARG A 154 0.41 -15.07 3.30
N ILE A 155 1.31 -15.32 4.25
CA ILE A 155 2.69 -15.72 4.00
C ILE A 155 2.73 -17.24 3.91
N PRO A 156 3.35 -17.84 2.88
CA PRO A 156 3.49 -19.30 2.76
C PRO A 156 4.19 -19.89 3.98
N THR A 157 3.77 -21.06 4.40
CA THR A 157 4.35 -21.78 5.53
C THR A 157 5.88 -21.98 5.31
N GLY A 158 6.68 -21.58 6.29
CA GLY A 158 8.14 -21.61 6.22
C GLY A 158 8.83 -20.34 5.68
N ALA A 159 8.10 -19.43 5.03
CA ALA A 159 8.67 -18.18 4.51
C ALA A 159 8.73 -17.05 5.55
N THR A 160 8.06 -17.18 6.68
CA THR A 160 7.99 -16.17 7.75
C THR A 160 9.35 -15.84 8.40
N ALA A 161 10.28 -16.80 8.39
CA ALA A 161 11.64 -16.63 8.93
C ALA A 161 12.64 -16.06 7.91
N SER A 162 12.28 -16.00 6.64
CA SER A 162 13.14 -15.52 5.56
C SER A 162 12.94 -14.02 5.33
N ARG A 163 14.04 -13.29 5.17
CA ARG A 163 14.02 -11.89 4.68
C ARG A 163 14.01 -11.80 3.15
N THR A 164 14.05 -12.93 2.48
CA THR A 164 13.89 -13.01 1.02
C THR A 164 12.41 -13.06 0.70
N ALA A 165 11.98 -12.25 -0.26
CA ALA A 165 10.59 -12.24 -0.72
C ALA A 165 10.17 -13.63 -1.21
N PRO A 166 9.02 -14.17 -0.76
CA PRO A 166 8.47 -15.38 -1.34
C PRO A 166 8.05 -15.12 -2.79
N GLU A 167 8.18 -16.14 -3.65
CA GLU A 167 7.77 -16.03 -5.05
C GLU A 167 6.29 -15.68 -5.19
N GLN A 168 5.48 -16.20 -4.27
CA GLN A 168 4.04 -15.97 -4.26
C GLN A 168 3.52 -15.78 -2.83
N VAL A 169 2.59 -14.84 -2.70
CA VAL A 169 1.77 -14.65 -1.51
C VAL A 169 0.29 -14.74 -1.89
N THR A 170 -0.55 -15.08 -0.95
CA THR A 170 -1.99 -15.12 -1.20
C THR A 170 -2.63 -13.84 -0.68
N ARG A 171 -3.07 -12.95 -1.56
CA ARG A 171 -3.86 -11.78 -1.19
C ARG A 171 -5.23 -12.22 -0.70
N VAL A 172 -5.71 -11.64 0.39
CA VAL A 172 -7.01 -11.91 0.99
C VAL A 172 -7.68 -10.63 1.41
N ALA A 173 -8.99 -10.66 1.62
CA ALA A 173 -9.68 -9.54 2.24
C ALA A 173 -9.23 -9.37 3.71
N CYS A 174 -9.08 -8.12 4.18
CA CYS A 174 -8.51 -7.85 5.51
C CYS A 174 -9.43 -8.25 6.67
N ASP A 175 -10.70 -8.51 6.42
CA ASP A 175 -11.66 -9.09 7.38
C ASP A 175 -11.54 -10.62 7.51
N THR A 176 -10.75 -11.26 6.63
CA THR A 176 -10.45 -12.70 6.72
C THR A 176 -9.11 -12.92 7.44
N PRO A 177 -8.91 -14.10 8.08
CA PRO A 177 -7.64 -14.38 8.77
C PRO A 177 -6.43 -14.30 7.83
N HIS A 178 -5.47 -13.44 8.19
CA HIS A 178 -4.24 -13.19 7.46
C HIS A 178 -3.06 -12.95 8.41
N GLN A 179 -1.82 -12.99 7.91
CA GLN A 179 -0.62 -12.80 8.73
C GLN A 179 0.07 -11.47 8.49
N ALA A 180 -0.19 -10.81 7.35
CA ALA A 180 0.55 -9.61 7.00
C ALA A 180 -0.32 -8.61 6.23
N GLU A 181 0.06 -7.33 6.34
CA GLU A 181 -0.53 -6.21 5.62
C GLU A 181 0.57 -5.38 4.96
N TYR A 182 0.40 -5.12 3.67
CA TYR A 182 1.38 -4.41 2.85
C TYR A 182 1.36 -2.92 3.15
N VAL A 183 2.54 -2.37 3.48
CA VAL A 183 2.67 -0.96 3.86
C VAL A 183 3.14 -0.10 2.68
N ASP A 184 4.27 -0.47 2.08
CA ASP A 184 4.87 0.26 0.95
C ASP A 184 6.05 -0.52 0.38
N ASP A 185 6.53 -0.09 -0.79
CA ASP A 185 7.78 -0.52 -1.37
C ASP A 185 8.58 0.65 -1.94
N PHE A 186 9.88 0.48 -2.05
CA PHE A 186 10.77 1.50 -2.60
C PHE A 186 12.06 0.90 -3.14
N PRO A 187 12.70 1.56 -4.11
CA PRO A 187 14.00 1.14 -4.61
C PRO A 187 15.05 1.10 -3.49
N ALA A 188 15.82 0.04 -3.44
CA ALA A 188 16.89 -0.12 -2.45
C ALA A 188 18.07 0.85 -2.67
N TYR A 189 18.12 1.56 -3.81
CA TYR A 189 19.11 2.60 -4.12
C TYR A 189 18.46 3.80 -4.80
N GLU A 190 19.06 4.97 -4.67
CA GLU A 190 18.50 6.22 -5.21
C GLU A 190 18.94 6.54 -6.64
N ARG A 191 20.01 5.91 -7.13
CA ARG A 191 20.59 6.22 -8.46
C ARG A 191 21.28 5.03 -9.11
N SER A 192 21.05 4.89 -10.41
CA SER A 192 21.65 4.05 -11.45
C SER A 192 21.85 2.56 -11.18
N ALA A 193 21.44 1.75 -12.15
CA ALA A 193 21.53 0.27 -12.18
C ALA A 193 22.96 -0.31 -12.09
N ASP A 194 24.00 0.53 -12.03
CA ASP A 194 25.40 0.13 -11.99
C ASP A 194 25.98 0.00 -10.57
N GLU A 195 25.16 0.25 -9.54
CA GLU A 195 25.62 0.12 -8.17
C GLU A 195 25.74 -1.34 -7.76
N ARG A 196 26.91 -1.71 -7.22
CA ARG A 196 27.14 -3.08 -6.74
C ARG A 196 26.20 -3.39 -5.57
N TYR A 197 25.73 -4.65 -5.52
CA TYR A 197 24.96 -5.13 -4.38
C TYR A 197 25.69 -4.88 -3.05
N PRO A 198 25.13 -4.04 -2.14
CA PRO A 198 25.83 -3.57 -0.93
C PRO A 198 25.89 -4.62 0.19
N GLY A 199 25.16 -5.72 0.03
CA GLY A 199 25.02 -6.76 1.05
C GLY A 199 23.77 -6.62 1.91
N ALA A 200 23.29 -7.75 2.41
CA ALA A 200 22.04 -7.83 3.17
C ALA A 200 22.06 -7.00 4.47
N ALA A 201 23.22 -6.84 5.12
CA ALA A 201 23.34 -6.06 6.36
C ALA A 201 23.07 -4.57 6.12
N VAL A 202 23.69 -3.99 5.07
CA VAL A 202 23.49 -2.59 4.68
C VAL A 202 22.04 -2.35 4.26
N LEU A 203 21.50 -3.26 3.44
CA LEU A 203 20.09 -3.18 3.01
C LEU A 203 19.12 -3.30 4.19
N SER A 204 19.40 -4.15 5.17
CA SER A 204 18.54 -4.29 6.37
C SER A 204 18.50 -3.02 7.19
N GLN A 205 19.65 -2.36 7.41
CA GLN A 205 19.72 -1.10 8.12
C GLN A 205 18.94 0.01 7.40
N ARG A 206 19.09 0.10 6.08
CA ARG A 206 18.35 1.04 5.24
C ARG A 206 16.85 0.74 5.27
N ALA A 207 16.46 -0.52 5.13
CA ALA A 207 15.07 -0.97 5.19
C ALA A 207 14.43 -0.61 6.53
N GLU A 208 15.14 -0.83 7.64
CA GLU A 208 14.62 -0.48 8.97
C GLU A 208 14.28 1.00 9.07
N ALA A 209 15.16 1.89 8.64
CA ALA A 209 14.94 3.34 8.70
C ALA A 209 13.75 3.76 7.82
N LEU A 210 13.74 3.33 6.55
CA LEU A 210 12.72 3.72 5.59
C LEU A 210 11.36 3.08 5.87
N CYS A 211 11.31 1.77 6.19
CA CYS A 211 10.05 1.11 6.53
C CYS A 211 9.44 1.67 7.83
N ARG A 212 10.27 2.05 8.81
CA ARG A 212 9.78 2.73 10.02
C ARG A 212 9.17 4.11 9.71
N GLN A 213 9.78 4.86 8.80
CA GLN A 213 9.20 6.12 8.33
C GLN A 213 7.84 5.90 7.63
N ARG A 214 7.75 4.89 6.76
CA ARG A 214 6.50 4.53 6.07
C ARG A 214 5.44 4.02 7.03
N GLN A 215 5.81 3.18 7.99
CA GLN A 215 4.89 2.73 9.04
C GLN A 215 4.25 3.90 9.79
N ARG A 216 5.02 4.93 10.14
CA ARG A 216 4.50 6.12 10.84
C ARG A 216 3.45 6.89 10.03
N SER A 217 3.55 6.87 8.71
CA SER A 217 2.55 7.48 7.83
C SER A 217 1.35 6.57 7.60
N TYR A 218 1.56 5.26 7.63
CA TYR A 218 0.56 4.23 7.41
C TYR A 218 -0.31 3.98 8.65
N VAL A 219 0.31 4.02 9.83
CA VAL A 219 -0.37 3.90 11.12
C VAL A 219 -0.07 5.17 11.91
N VAL A 220 -0.96 6.15 11.78
CA VAL A 220 -0.83 7.44 12.47
C VAL A 220 -1.05 7.28 13.97
N ASP A 221 -1.93 6.36 14.38
CA ASP A 221 -2.17 6.07 15.79
C ASP A 221 -1.55 4.73 16.22
N PRO A 222 -0.44 4.75 16.98
CA PRO A 222 0.20 3.52 17.45
C PRO A 222 -0.66 2.69 18.41
N LEU A 223 -1.65 3.28 19.10
CA LEU A 223 -2.56 2.52 19.97
C LEU A 223 -3.51 1.59 19.18
N GLY A 224 -3.78 1.90 17.92
CA GLY A 224 -4.58 1.02 17.06
C GLY A 224 -3.86 -0.27 16.65
N LEU A 225 -2.53 -0.37 16.80
CA LEU A 225 -1.80 -1.59 16.52
C LEU A 225 -1.88 -2.58 17.68
N PRO A 226 -2.24 -3.86 17.45
CA PRO A 226 -2.03 -4.92 18.43
C PRO A 226 -0.57 -5.00 18.88
N ALA A 227 -0.34 -5.33 20.16
CA ALA A 227 1.00 -5.33 20.74
C ALA A 227 1.96 -6.35 20.09
N GLU A 228 1.42 -7.41 19.49
CA GLU A 228 2.16 -8.44 18.79
C GLU A 228 2.55 -8.08 17.34
N VAL A 229 1.96 -7.03 16.77
CA VAL A 229 2.28 -6.57 15.40
C VAL A 229 3.69 -6.04 15.35
N ARG A 230 4.43 -6.43 14.34
CA ARG A 230 5.81 -6.03 14.08
C ARG A 230 5.95 -5.51 12.66
N LEU A 231 6.78 -4.49 12.51
CA LEU A 231 7.26 -4.05 11.20
C LEU A 231 8.27 -5.06 10.68
N SER A 232 8.08 -5.48 9.45
CA SER A 232 8.95 -6.42 8.76
C SER A 232 9.21 -5.94 7.33
N TRP A 233 10.23 -6.52 6.70
CA TRP A 233 10.59 -6.17 5.33
C TRP A 233 11.22 -7.34 4.59
N TYR A 234 10.99 -7.38 3.28
CA TYR A 234 11.73 -8.22 2.37
C TYR A 234 12.83 -7.40 1.69
N LEU A 235 13.97 -8.05 1.47
CA LEU A 235 15.15 -7.45 0.84
C LEU A 235 15.38 -8.08 -0.53
N PRO A 236 15.84 -7.32 -1.52
CA PRO A 236 16.29 -7.90 -2.78
C PRO A 236 17.51 -8.77 -2.54
N THR A 237 17.55 -9.91 -3.21
CA THR A 237 18.73 -10.78 -3.21
C THR A 237 19.79 -10.23 -4.16
N ARG A 238 21.00 -10.83 -4.17
CA ARG A 238 22.03 -10.49 -5.16
C ARG A 238 21.56 -10.78 -6.59
N VAL A 239 20.71 -11.78 -6.79
CA VAL A 239 20.16 -12.13 -8.10
C VAL A 239 19.15 -11.08 -8.55
N ASP A 240 18.29 -10.63 -7.63
CA ASP A 240 17.25 -9.63 -7.92
C ASP A 240 17.83 -8.22 -8.12
N TRP A 241 19.06 -7.98 -7.62
CA TRP A 241 19.67 -6.64 -7.59
C TRP A 241 19.71 -5.93 -8.94
N SER A 242 19.93 -6.67 -10.02
CA SER A 242 20.00 -6.12 -11.38
C SER A 242 18.64 -5.96 -12.05
N THR A 243 17.61 -6.64 -11.56
CA THR A 243 16.28 -6.69 -12.18
C THR A 243 15.20 -6.01 -11.35
N ASP A 244 15.29 -6.14 -10.04
CA ASP A 244 14.31 -5.62 -9.09
C ASP A 244 14.93 -5.36 -7.72
N PRO A 245 15.70 -4.30 -7.56
CA PRO A 245 16.27 -3.92 -6.27
C PRO A 245 15.26 -3.21 -5.37
N THR A 246 14.15 -3.88 -5.06
CA THR A 246 13.05 -3.33 -4.27
C THR A 246 13.05 -3.84 -2.84
N ILE A 247 12.92 -2.95 -1.86
CA ILE A 247 12.65 -3.26 -0.47
C ILE A 247 11.15 -3.15 -0.26
N THR A 248 10.53 -4.19 0.29
CA THR A 248 9.09 -4.23 0.57
C THR A 248 8.84 -4.19 2.07
N CYS A 249 8.06 -3.22 2.54
CA CYS A 249 7.66 -3.06 3.94
C CYS A 249 6.28 -3.65 4.19
N TYR A 250 6.12 -4.39 5.27
CA TYR A 250 4.82 -4.93 5.69
C TYR A 250 4.71 -5.02 7.21
N LEU A 251 3.49 -4.98 7.71
CA LEU A 251 3.18 -5.29 9.10
C LEU A 251 2.84 -6.77 9.20
N THR A 252 3.30 -7.45 10.25
CA THR A 252 3.02 -8.87 10.47
C THR A 252 2.78 -9.16 11.95
N ALA A 253 1.99 -10.20 12.23
CA ALA A 253 1.76 -10.71 13.56
C ALA A 253 1.96 -12.23 13.61
N PRO A 254 2.38 -12.80 14.75
CA PRO A 254 2.47 -14.25 14.92
C PRO A 254 1.10 -14.92 14.95
N THR A 255 0.08 -14.20 15.38
CA THR A 255 -1.33 -14.61 15.37
C THR A 255 -2.03 -14.06 14.13
N ALA A 256 -3.08 -14.75 13.67
CA ALA A 256 -3.84 -14.28 12.53
C ALA A 256 -4.57 -12.97 12.86
N LEU A 257 -4.38 -11.98 12.01
CA LEU A 257 -5.15 -10.73 11.99
C LEU A 257 -6.48 -10.97 11.28
N SER A 258 -7.52 -10.25 11.67
CA SER A 258 -8.85 -10.32 11.06
C SER A 258 -9.46 -8.94 10.80
N ARG A 259 -8.62 -7.91 10.75
CA ARG A 259 -9.00 -6.53 10.46
C ARG A 259 -7.83 -5.79 9.83
N PRO A 260 -8.09 -4.73 9.05
CA PRO A 260 -7.02 -3.86 8.55
C PRO A 260 -6.31 -3.14 9.70
N LEU A 261 -5.02 -2.92 9.54
CA LEU A 261 -4.18 -2.16 10.46
C LEU A 261 -3.97 -0.72 10.00
N ARG A 262 -4.39 -0.38 8.78
CA ARG A 262 -4.22 0.93 8.18
C ARG A 262 -4.98 2.00 8.95
N MET A 263 -4.29 3.06 9.33
CA MET A 263 -4.84 4.21 10.06
C MET A 263 -4.14 5.49 9.57
N ASP A 264 -4.36 5.83 8.32
CA ASP A 264 -3.78 7.00 7.66
C ASP A 264 -4.85 8.00 7.19
N THR A 265 -4.45 8.98 6.40
CA THR A 265 -5.33 10.01 5.83
C THR A 265 -6.48 9.48 4.96
N THR A 266 -6.45 8.21 4.56
CA THR A 266 -7.53 7.59 3.77
C THR A 266 -8.60 6.93 4.63
N VAL A 267 -8.32 6.73 5.92
CA VAL A 267 -9.20 6.03 6.86
C VAL A 267 -9.67 6.98 7.97
N LEU A 268 -8.74 7.83 8.47
CA LEU A 268 -9.04 8.79 9.53
C LEU A 268 -9.82 9.99 9.00
N ASP A 269 -10.80 10.46 9.75
CA ASP A 269 -11.43 11.73 9.47
C ASP A 269 -10.52 12.94 9.81
N PRO A 270 -10.82 14.14 9.33
CA PRO A 270 -9.97 15.31 9.55
C PRO A 270 -9.73 15.64 11.03
N ALA A 271 -10.73 15.46 11.91
CA ALA A 271 -10.59 15.76 13.33
C ALA A 271 -9.72 14.73 14.05
N GLN A 272 -9.91 13.43 13.74
CA GLN A 272 -9.04 12.35 14.21
C GLN A 272 -7.59 12.59 13.80
N LEU A 273 -7.38 12.86 12.51
CA LEU A 273 -6.05 13.12 11.95
C LEU A 273 -5.41 14.36 12.57
N GLY A 274 -6.15 15.46 12.69
CA GLY A 274 -5.70 16.72 13.28
C GLY A 274 -5.20 16.51 14.72
N TYR A 275 -5.97 15.80 15.55
CA TYR A 275 -5.57 15.46 16.90
C TYR A 275 -4.30 14.61 16.96
N LEU A 276 -4.27 13.52 16.18
CA LEU A 276 -3.15 12.58 16.19
C LEU A 276 -1.86 13.21 15.69
N LEU A 277 -1.91 14.01 14.64
CA LEU A 277 -0.73 14.72 14.13
C LEU A 277 -0.23 15.82 15.07
N ALA A 278 -1.15 16.52 15.76
CA ALA A 278 -0.78 17.54 16.73
C ALA A 278 -0.14 16.92 18.00
N SER A 279 -0.68 15.79 18.48
CA SER A 279 -0.27 15.16 19.75
C SER A 279 0.92 14.21 19.63
N ARG A 280 1.23 13.70 18.43
CA ARG A 280 2.26 12.67 18.22
C ARG A 280 3.63 13.07 18.78
N GLU A 281 4.13 14.23 18.36
CA GLU A 281 5.47 14.68 18.72
C GLU A 281 5.58 14.91 20.22
N TRP A 282 4.53 15.44 20.83
CA TRP A 282 4.43 15.57 22.28
C TRP A 282 4.46 14.21 22.98
N THR A 283 3.66 13.26 22.55
CA THR A 283 3.60 11.92 23.15
C THR A 283 4.96 11.22 23.09
N GLU A 284 5.64 11.26 21.94
CA GLU A 284 6.98 10.69 21.75
C GLU A 284 8.02 11.41 22.64
N THR A 285 7.99 12.74 22.68
CA THR A 285 8.93 13.56 23.45
C THR A 285 8.74 13.37 24.95
N ARG A 286 7.50 13.39 25.43
CA ARG A 286 7.16 13.14 26.84
C ARG A 286 7.65 11.75 27.30
N ALA A 287 7.37 10.73 26.49
CA ALA A 287 7.82 9.37 26.79
C ALA A 287 9.36 9.26 26.86
N ALA A 288 10.07 9.86 25.90
CA ALA A 288 11.53 9.88 25.90
C ALA A 288 12.12 10.67 27.06
N LEU A 289 11.52 11.82 27.40
CA LEU A 289 11.92 12.65 28.54
C LEU A 289 11.80 11.89 29.87
N VAL A 290 10.65 11.25 30.11
CA VAL A 290 10.42 10.48 31.36
C VAL A 290 11.37 9.28 31.44
N ALA A 291 11.53 8.53 30.33
CA ALA A 291 12.46 7.39 30.30
C ALA A 291 13.92 7.77 30.50
N GLY A 292 14.33 8.91 29.96
CA GLY A 292 15.71 9.41 30.06
C GLY A 292 16.04 10.19 31.34
N ALA A 293 15.04 10.60 32.11
CA ALA A 293 15.21 11.56 33.22
C ALA A 293 16.28 11.15 34.24
N GLN A 294 16.27 9.88 34.67
CA GLN A 294 17.17 9.38 35.70
C GLN A 294 18.59 9.09 35.23
N THR A 295 18.79 8.94 33.90
CA THR A 295 20.08 8.51 33.33
C THR A 295 20.78 9.60 32.56
N SER A 296 20.08 10.67 32.22
CA SER A 296 20.65 11.79 31.45
C SER A 296 21.52 12.72 32.30
N PRO A 297 22.64 13.19 31.78
CA PRO A 297 23.39 14.29 32.42
C PRO A 297 22.51 15.53 32.57
N PRO A 298 22.74 16.38 33.62
CA PRO A 298 21.89 17.55 33.90
C PRO A 298 21.74 18.53 32.73
N ALA A 299 22.80 18.73 31.94
CA ALA A 299 22.75 19.59 30.75
C ALA A 299 21.83 19.00 29.67
N THR A 300 21.98 17.70 29.39
CA THR A 300 21.15 17.00 28.42
C THR A 300 19.67 16.96 28.83
N LEU A 301 19.41 16.80 30.14
CA LEU A 301 18.05 16.82 30.67
C LEU A 301 17.40 18.20 30.50
N ARG A 302 18.12 19.29 30.77
CA ARG A 302 17.62 20.66 30.54
C ARG A 302 17.31 20.92 29.07
N ASP A 303 18.19 20.51 28.17
CA ASP A 303 17.92 20.64 26.72
C ASP A 303 16.70 19.83 26.28
N ALA A 304 16.49 18.66 26.88
CA ALA A 304 15.28 17.82 26.60
C ALA A 304 14.00 18.49 27.15
N VAL A 305 14.06 19.11 28.35
CA VAL A 305 12.94 19.87 28.93
C VAL A 305 12.59 21.09 28.07
N ARG A 306 13.56 21.87 27.63
CA ARG A 306 13.33 23.01 26.72
C ARG A 306 12.69 22.60 25.43
N ARG A 307 13.11 21.48 24.87
CA ARG A 307 12.49 20.92 23.67
C ARG A 307 11.06 20.49 23.96
N ALA A 308 10.81 19.85 25.09
CA ALA A 308 9.46 19.42 25.48
C ALA A 308 8.51 20.61 25.65
N GLU A 309 8.96 21.71 26.27
CA GLU A 309 8.20 22.97 26.36
C GLU A 309 7.81 23.50 25.00
N THR A 310 8.76 23.58 24.07
CA THR A 310 8.49 24.05 22.69
C THR A 310 7.44 23.19 22.00
N ILE A 311 7.56 21.86 22.10
CA ILE A 311 6.62 20.90 21.45
C ILE A 311 5.26 20.95 22.12
N HIS A 312 5.19 21.08 23.45
CA HIS A 312 3.95 21.23 24.20
C HIS A 312 3.18 22.48 23.76
N THR A 313 3.87 23.61 23.69
CA THR A 313 3.32 24.89 23.23
C THR A 313 2.83 24.79 21.77
N ASP A 314 3.59 24.17 20.89
CA ASP A 314 3.21 23.93 19.49
C ASP A 314 1.95 23.06 19.38
N MET A 315 1.86 21.98 20.19
CA MET A 315 0.66 21.12 20.25
C MET A 315 -0.55 21.94 20.67
N TRP A 316 -0.44 22.74 21.73
CA TRP A 316 -1.54 23.59 22.21
C TRP A 316 -2.04 24.55 21.11
N PHE A 317 -1.13 25.25 20.41
CA PHE A 317 -1.48 26.14 19.31
C PHE A 317 -2.18 25.43 18.15
N ARG A 318 -1.73 24.22 17.81
CA ARG A 318 -2.37 23.42 16.74
C ARG A 318 -3.77 23.00 17.16
N LEU A 319 -3.93 22.39 18.34
CA LEU A 319 -5.23 21.93 18.84
C LEU A 319 -6.23 23.07 18.99
N ARG A 320 -5.79 24.26 19.44
CA ARG A 320 -6.66 25.43 19.62
C ARG A 320 -7.21 25.99 18.30
N ARG A 321 -6.52 25.81 17.20
CA ARG A 321 -6.92 26.35 15.88
C ARG A 321 -7.86 25.44 15.10
N GLU A 322 -7.92 24.17 15.45
CA GLU A 322 -8.77 23.21 14.74
C GLU A 322 -10.25 23.41 15.02
N PRO A 323 -11.12 23.32 14.00
CA PRO A 323 -12.56 23.40 14.17
C PRO A 323 -13.12 22.05 14.66
N TRP A 324 -13.08 21.82 15.96
CA TRP A 324 -13.54 20.57 16.56
C TRP A 324 -15.04 20.35 16.41
N PRO A 325 -15.48 19.11 16.09
CA PRO A 325 -16.88 18.71 16.12
C PRO A 325 -17.53 19.02 17.48
N GLU A 326 -18.83 19.29 17.49
CA GLU A 326 -19.54 19.65 18.73
C GLU A 326 -19.39 18.62 19.85
N ALA A 327 -19.43 17.32 19.49
CA ALA A 327 -19.24 16.24 20.45
C ALA A 327 -17.83 16.19 21.07
N VAL A 328 -16.81 16.69 20.38
CA VAL A 328 -15.39 16.67 20.82
C VAL A 328 -15.06 17.91 21.65
N ARG A 329 -15.68 19.05 21.38
CA ARG A 329 -15.35 20.33 22.00
C ARG A 329 -15.20 20.30 23.53
N PRO A 330 -16.15 19.72 24.31
CA PRO A 330 -16.04 19.78 25.76
C PRO A 330 -14.83 19.03 26.34
N ALA A 331 -14.40 17.93 25.67
CA ALA A 331 -13.20 17.20 26.05
C ALA A 331 -11.93 17.96 25.65
N MET A 332 -11.94 18.55 24.45
CA MET A 332 -10.83 19.33 23.93
C MET A 332 -10.58 20.62 24.74
N GLU A 333 -11.65 21.34 25.13
CA GLU A 333 -11.53 22.51 25.97
C GLU A 333 -10.91 22.20 27.33
N ARG A 334 -11.24 21.05 27.93
CA ARG A 334 -10.58 20.60 29.16
C ARG A 334 -9.10 20.34 28.92
N LEU A 335 -8.74 19.61 27.87
CA LEU A 335 -7.35 19.33 27.52
C LEU A 335 -6.55 20.63 27.33
N LEU A 336 -7.09 21.58 26.57
CA LEU A 336 -6.43 22.86 26.32
C LEU A 336 -6.26 23.68 27.62
N THR A 337 -7.25 23.64 28.53
CA THR A 337 -7.18 24.31 29.83
C THR A 337 -6.10 23.70 30.72
N GLU A 338 -5.98 22.37 30.77
CA GLU A 338 -4.92 21.70 31.52
C GLU A 338 -3.53 22.03 30.94
N MET A 339 -3.36 21.98 29.64
CA MET A 339 -2.12 22.37 28.97
C MET A 339 -1.72 23.82 29.27
N GLU A 340 -2.69 24.73 29.32
CA GLU A 340 -2.44 26.15 29.67
C GLU A 340 -1.98 26.30 31.15
N GLN A 341 -2.53 25.48 32.04
CA GLN A 341 -2.14 25.46 33.47
C GLN A 341 -0.75 24.88 33.67
N ASP A 342 -0.27 24.01 32.80
CA ASP A 342 1.06 23.40 32.90
C ASP A 342 2.18 24.27 32.33
N GLU A 343 1.87 25.26 31.49
CA GLU A 343 2.85 26.11 30.82
C GLU A 343 3.82 26.82 31.79
N PRO A 344 3.40 27.36 32.96
CA PRO A 344 4.33 27.98 33.93
C PRO A 344 5.39 27.00 34.44
N ALA A 345 4.98 25.75 34.74
CA ALA A 345 5.91 24.75 35.25
C ALA A 345 7.00 24.39 34.23
N TRP A 346 6.64 24.32 32.94
CA TRP A 346 7.62 24.10 31.87
C TRP A 346 8.60 25.25 31.71
N ARG A 347 8.11 26.50 31.78
CA ARG A 347 8.93 27.71 31.67
C ARG A 347 9.89 27.84 32.86
N ASP A 348 9.44 27.55 34.09
CA ASP A 348 10.24 27.59 35.28
C ASP A 348 11.36 26.53 35.25
N ALA A 349 11.08 25.39 34.62
CA ALA A 349 12.04 24.30 34.47
C ALA A 349 13.24 24.63 33.57
N ASP A 350 13.06 25.48 32.55
CA ASP A 350 14.18 25.86 31.64
C ASP A 350 15.32 26.58 32.42
N GLY A 351 14.98 27.36 33.43
CA GLY A 351 15.95 28.08 34.27
C GLY A 351 16.44 27.31 35.50
N GLU A 352 15.96 26.12 35.79
CA GLU A 352 16.19 25.40 37.04
C GLU A 352 17.64 24.84 37.11
N PRO A 353 18.50 25.33 38.03
CA PRO A 353 19.84 24.81 38.19
C PRO A 353 19.90 23.50 38.99
N ASP A 354 18.93 23.27 39.90
CA ASP A 354 18.89 22.10 40.77
C ASP A 354 18.32 20.88 40.04
N GLN A 355 19.13 19.83 39.97
CA GLN A 355 18.73 18.58 39.28
C GLN A 355 17.55 17.90 39.96
N GLY A 356 17.45 17.95 41.27
CA GLY A 356 16.35 17.32 42.01
C GLY A 356 15.01 17.99 41.68
N ARG A 357 14.98 19.31 41.61
CA ARG A 357 13.80 20.07 41.16
C ARG A 357 13.46 19.80 39.71
N LEU A 358 14.47 19.75 38.82
CA LEU A 358 14.28 19.43 37.43
C LEU A 358 13.63 18.05 37.26
N LEU A 359 14.07 17.04 38.01
CA LEU A 359 13.47 15.71 38.03
C LEU A 359 12.02 15.71 38.54
N GLN A 360 11.71 16.56 39.52
CA GLN A 360 10.32 16.72 40.00
C GLN A 360 9.43 17.31 38.91
N VAL A 361 9.88 18.35 38.21
CA VAL A 361 9.13 18.91 37.05
C VAL A 361 8.92 17.88 35.99
N VAL A 362 9.94 17.11 35.61
CA VAL A 362 9.81 16.03 34.60
C VAL A 362 8.81 14.96 35.07
N ALA A 363 8.85 14.59 36.34
CA ALA A 363 7.90 13.62 36.89
C ALA A 363 6.47 14.16 36.88
N GLN A 364 6.27 15.41 37.21
CA GLN A 364 4.98 16.10 37.13
C GLN A 364 4.50 16.20 35.69
N ALA A 365 5.35 16.66 34.79
CA ALA A 365 5.06 16.75 33.38
C ALA A 365 4.70 15.41 32.74
N GLY A 366 5.25 14.30 33.23
CA GLY A 366 4.89 12.94 32.82
C GLY A 366 3.44 12.57 33.13
N GLN A 367 2.78 13.31 34.04
CA GLN A 367 1.39 13.07 34.46
C GLN A 367 0.41 14.07 33.83
N HIS A 368 0.90 15.06 33.09
CA HIS A 368 0.08 16.11 32.48
C HIS A 368 0.23 16.17 30.94
N PRO A 369 -0.82 16.42 30.18
CA PRO A 369 -2.23 16.48 30.65
C PRO A 369 -2.65 15.18 31.34
N ASP A 370 -3.69 15.26 32.19
CA ASP A 370 -4.22 14.08 32.87
C ASP A 370 -4.55 12.98 31.82
N PRO A 371 -4.03 11.75 31.99
CA PRO A 371 -4.37 10.64 31.11
C PRO A 371 -5.87 10.42 30.91
N ALA A 372 -6.69 10.73 31.93
CA ALA A 372 -8.16 10.66 31.82
C ALA A 372 -8.72 11.71 30.85
N THR A 373 -8.14 12.91 30.79
CA THR A 373 -8.52 13.96 29.85
C THR A 373 -8.12 13.62 28.41
N GLU A 374 -6.90 13.12 28.20
CA GLU A 374 -6.45 12.60 26.90
C GLU A 374 -7.35 11.45 26.44
N LEU A 375 -7.71 10.52 27.35
CA LEU A 375 -8.62 9.41 27.06
C LEU A 375 -10.01 9.91 26.66
N ALA A 376 -10.55 10.93 27.34
CA ALA A 376 -11.85 11.50 27.01
C ALA A 376 -11.88 12.13 25.60
N VAL A 377 -10.80 12.80 25.18
CA VAL A 377 -10.66 13.31 23.81
C VAL A 377 -10.64 12.18 22.79
N ARG A 378 -9.85 11.12 23.05
CA ARG A 378 -9.78 9.96 22.18
C ARG A 378 -11.14 9.26 22.04
N GLN A 379 -11.87 9.09 23.15
CA GLN A 379 -13.23 8.53 23.13
C GLN A 379 -14.21 9.39 22.32
N ALA A 380 -14.17 10.70 22.50
CA ALA A 380 -15.02 11.64 21.75
C ALA A 380 -14.71 11.62 20.24
N LEU A 381 -13.45 11.36 19.86
CA LEU A 381 -13.02 11.20 18.48
C LEU A 381 -13.24 9.79 17.93
N GLY A 382 -13.69 8.81 18.71
CA GLY A 382 -13.81 7.41 18.29
C GLY A 382 -12.46 6.72 18.03
N LEU A 383 -11.38 7.26 18.55
CA LEU A 383 -10.03 6.69 18.45
C LEU A 383 -9.83 5.54 19.45
N PRO A 384 -8.93 4.59 19.17
CA PRO A 384 -8.53 3.56 20.14
C PRO A 384 -8.12 4.15 21.48
N THR A 385 -8.59 3.55 22.56
CA THR A 385 -8.29 3.97 23.94
C THR A 385 -7.36 3.01 24.66
N ALA A 386 -7.19 1.82 24.08
CA ALA A 386 -6.23 0.80 24.52
C ALA A 386 -5.47 0.21 23.35
N GLN A 387 -4.33 -0.40 23.65
CA GLN A 387 -3.47 -1.04 22.64
C GLN A 387 -4.24 -2.12 21.87
N GLY A 388 -4.30 -2.02 20.55
CA GLY A 388 -4.95 -2.97 19.67
C GLY A 388 -6.48 -2.85 19.59
N GLU A 389 -7.07 -1.85 20.24
CA GLU A 389 -8.51 -1.58 20.10
C GLU A 389 -8.80 -1.05 18.68
N PRO A 390 -9.87 -1.51 18.00
CA PRO A 390 -10.28 -0.92 16.73
C PRO A 390 -10.85 0.50 16.92
N MET A 391 -10.82 1.31 15.87
CA MET A 391 -11.59 2.56 15.80
C MET A 391 -13.10 2.24 15.88
N ARG A 392 -13.88 3.16 16.42
CA ARG A 392 -15.33 3.05 16.58
C ARG A 392 -16.08 3.82 15.51
#